data_7be69233fee3d8ed345f57892556ace6
#
_entry.id   7be69233fee3d8ed345f57892556ace6
#
_cell.length_a   1.000
_cell.length_b   1.000
_cell.length_c   1.000
_cell.angle_alpha   90.00
_cell.angle_beta   90.00
_cell.angle_gamma   90.00
#
_symmetry.space_group_name_H-M   'P 1'
#
loop_
_entity.id
_entity.type
_entity.pdbx_description
1 polymer ?
#
loop_
_entity_poly.entity_id
_entity_poly.type
_entity_poly.pdbx_seq_one_letter_code
_entity_poly.pdbx_strand_id
1 'polypeptide(L)'
;MKILLVEDNNILAKGLIYSLEQKQYNVVHKLNIQETINYLIYNRPSLIILDISLPDGNGFELYTQKIKPQKIPTIFLTAKDDEDDIVKGLELGADDYITKP
;
A
#
# COMPACT_ATOMS: atom_id res chain seq x y z
N MET A 1 -4.82 -4.64 15.03
CA MET A 1 -5.01 -3.93 13.76
C MET A 1 -4.29 -4.67 12.66
N LYS A 2 -5.00 -4.97 11.59
CA LYS A 2 -4.42 -5.68 10.46
C LYS A 2 -4.02 -4.68 9.38
N ILE A 3 -2.76 -4.76 8.96
CA ILE A 3 -2.20 -3.90 7.91
C ILE A 3 -1.92 -4.75 6.69
N LEU A 4 -2.40 -4.31 5.52
CA LEU A 4 -2.05 -4.92 4.25
C LEU A 4 -0.91 -4.11 3.64
N LEU A 5 0.22 -4.77 3.40
CA LEU A 5 1.38 -4.16 2.74
C LEU A 5 1.47 -4.70 1.32
N VAL A 6 1.42 -3.80 0.34
CA VAL A 6 1.55 -4.16 -1.09
C VAL A 6 2.86 -3.59 -1.60
N GLU A 7 3.87 -4.44 -1.75
CA GLU A 7 5.22 -4.09 -2.14
C GLU A 7 5.91 -5.30 -2.76
N ASP A 8 6.46 -5.13 -3.97
CA ASP A 8 7.11 -6.23 -4.69
C ASP A 8 8.57 -6.45 -4.27
N ASN A 9 9.20 -5.46 -3.66
CA ASN A 9 10.57 -5.60 -3.18
C ASN A 9 10.58 -6.30 -1.82
N ASN A 10 11.00 -7.56 -1.81
CA ASN A 10 10.98 -8.38 -0.59
C ASN A 10 11.89 -7.84 0.52
N ILE A 11 13.02 -7.25 0.17
CA ILE A 11 13.95 -6.71 1.17
C ILE A 11 13.32 -5.52 1.89
N LEU A 12 12.75 -4.59 1.13
CA LEU A 12 12.05 -3.44 1.69
C LEU A 12 10.85 -3.89 2.53
N ALA A 13 10.06 -4.83 2.00
CA ALA A 13 8.89 -5.34 2.70
C ALA A 13 9.26 -5.98 4.02
N LYS A 14 10.32 -6.79 4.06
CA LYS A 14 10.77 -7.44 5.31
C LYS A 14 11.10 -6.42 6.38
N GLY A 15 11.78 -5.33 6.01
CA GLY A 15 12.11 -4.27 6.95
C GLY A 15 10.88 -3.60 7.52
N LEU A 16 9.92 -3.27 6.67
CA LEU A 16 8.67 -2.66 7.12
C LEU A 16 7.86 -3.61 7.99
N ILE A 17 7.75 -4.88 7.59
CA ILE A 17 7.02 -5.88 8.36
C ILE A 17 7.63 -6.02 9.75
N TYR A 18 8.96 -6.13 9.82
CA TYR A 18 9.66 -6.24 11.11
C TYR A 18 9.31 -5.05 12.01
N SER A 19 9.42 -3.84 11.49
CA SER A 19 9.14 -2.63 12.28
C SER A 19 7.69 -2.56 12.75
N LEU A 20 6.76 -2.94 11.88
CA LEU A 20 5.34 -2.90 12.23
C LEU A 20 4.99 -3.99 13.24
N GLU A 21 5.55 -5.18 13.10
CA GLU A 21 5.29 -6.27 14.03
C GLU A 21 5.90 -6.01 15.40
N GLN A 22 6.98 -5.24 15.48
CA GLN A 22 7.53 -4.80 16.76
C GLN A 22 6.54 -3.92 17.53
N LYS A 23 5.65 -3.25 16.82
CA LYS A 23 4.59 -2.43 17.41
C LYS A 23 3.29 -3.24 17.59
N GLN A 24 3.36 -4.56 17.42
CA GLN A 24 2.24 -5.48 17.61
C GLN A 24 1.12 -5.36 16.56
N TYR A 25 1.42 -4.83 15.38
CA TYR A 25 0.49 -4.87 14.26
C TYR A 25 0.60 -6.20 13.54
N ASN A 26 -0.52 -6.70 13.03
CA ASN A 26 -0.54 -7.89 12.18
C ASN A 26 -0.43 -7.44 10.73
N VAL A 27 0.57 -7.95 10.01
CA VAL A 27 0.84 -7.53 8.63
C VAL A 27 0.61 -8.70 7.68
N VAL A 28 -0.19 -8.42 6.63
CA VAL A 28 -0.35 -9.32 5.49
C VAL A 28 0.39 -8.69 4.32
N HIS A 29 1.26 -9.44 3.65
CA HIS A 29 2.09 -8.93 2.57
C HIS A 29 1.65 -9.51 1.23
N LYS A 30 1.39 -8.64 0.25
CA LYS A 30 1.10 -9.03 -1.13
C LYS A 30 2.11 -8.38 -2.06
N LEU A 31 2.44 -9.07 -3.15
CA LEU A 31 3.54 -8.68 -4.04
C LEU A 31 3.09 -7.87 -5.25
N ASN A 32 1.80 -7.92 -5.58
CA ASN A 32 1.31 -7.30 -6.80
C ASN A 32 -0.18 -6.98 -6.69
N ILE A 33 -0.71 -6.35 -7.74
CA ILE A 33 -2.11 -5.90 -7.78
C ILE A 33 -3.06 -7.10 -7.75
N GLN A 34 -2.79 -8.14 -8.52
CA GLN A 34 -3.68 -9.28 -8.60
C GLN A 34 -3.84 -9.98 -7.26
N GLU A 35 -2.74 -10.20 -6.53
CA GLU A 35 -2.81 -10.80 -5.20
C GLU A 35 -3.60 -9.92 -4.23
N THR A 36 -3.44 -8.60 -4.37
CA THR A 36 -4.15 -7.65 -3.52
C THR A 36 -5.65 -7.68 -3.78
N ILE A 37 -6.05 -7.70 -5.05
CA ILE A 37 -7.48 -7.78 -5.41
C ILE A 37 -8.08 -9.07 -4.86
N ASN A 38 -7.40 -10.20 -5.01
CA ASN A 38 -7.88 -11.48 -4.50
C ASN A 38 -8.06 -11.44 -2.98
N TYR A 39 -7.10 -10.84 -2.27
CA TYR A 39 -7.19 -10.69 -0.82
C TYR A 39 -8.38 -9.85 -0.40
N LEU A 40 -8.61 -8.73 -1.09
CA LEU A 40 -9.67 -7.79 -0.74
C LEU A 40 -11.07 -8.31 -1.03
N ILE A 41 -11.21 -9.40 -1.81
CA ILE A 41 -12.52 -10.02 -2.05
C ILE A 41 -13.14 -10.51 -0.73
N TYR A 42 -12.33 -11.08 0.16
CA TYR A 42 -12.81 -11.71 1.39
C TYR A 42 -12.31 -11.04 2.67
N ASN A 43 -11.46 -10.04 2.57
CA ASN A 43 -10.82 -9.44 3.73
C ASN A 43 -10.86 -7.92 3.66
N ARG A 44 -10.98 -7.28 4.82
CA ARG A 44 -10.93 -5.83 4.94
C ARG A 44 -9.85 -5.45 5.96
N PRO A 45 -8.66 -5.04 5.51
CA PRO A 45 -7.63 -4.57 6.44
C PRO A 45 -8.03 -3.22 7.05
N SER A 46 -7.42 -2.90 8.19
CA SER A 46 -7.65 -1.60 8.84
C SER A 46 -6.86 -0.48 8.16
N LEU A 47 -5.76 -0.82 7.51
CA LEU A 47 -4.88 0.13 6.82
C LEU A 47 -4.20 -0.58 5.67
N ILE A 48 -4.01 0.12 4.56
CA ILE A 48 -3.22 -0.39 3.43
C ILE A 48 -2.01 0.51 3.24
N ILE A 49 -0.83 -0.10 3.14
CA ILE A 49 0.40 0.57 2.70
C ILE A 49 0.65 0.07 1.29
N LEU A 50 0.58 0.96 0.31
CA LEU A 50 0.49 0.61 -1.10
C LEU A 50 1.60 1.25 -1.92
N ASP A 51 2.43 0.41 -2.54
CA ASP A 51 3.43 0.86 -3.51
C ASP A 51 2.72 1.37 -4.76
N ILE A 52 3.23 2.46 -5.32
CA ILE A 52 2.69 3.06 -6.53
C ILE A 52 3.10 2.25 -7.76
N SER A 53 4.38 1.84 -7.84
CA SER A 53 4.90 1.09 -8.99
C SER A 53 4.92 -0.39 -8.65
N LEU A 54 4.01 -1.15 -9.24
CA LEU A 54 3.89 -2.59 -9.03
C LEU A 54 4.17 -3.35 -10.34
N PRO A 55 4.58 -4.63 -10.28
CA PRO A 55 4.96 -5.35 -11.49
C PRO A 55 3.82 -5.50 -12.50
N ASP A 56 2.58 -5.51 -12.04
CA ASP A 56 1.41 -5.70 -12.91
C ASP A 56 0.52 -4.47 -13.02
N GLY A 57 1.04 -3.29 -12.65
CA GLY A 57 0.29 -2.07 -12.88
C GLY A 57 0.62 -0.94 -11.93
N ASN A 58 -0.31 -0.01 -11.82
CA ASN A 58 -0.15 1.24 -11.09
C ASN A 58 -1.00 1.22 -9.81
N GLY A 59 -0.36 1.51 -8.68
CA GLY A 59 -1.03 1.53 -7.38
C GLY A 59 -2.14 2.58 -7.28
N PHE A 60 -2.02 3.71 -7.99
CA PHE A 60 -3.07 4.72 -8.00
C PHE A 60 -4.37 4.19 -8.61
N GLU A 61 -4.26 3.43 -9.69
CA GLU A 61 -5.44 2.82 -10.32
C GLU A 61 -6.10 1.80 -9.38
N LEU A 62 -5.29 0.98 -8.74
CA LEU A 62 -5.81 0.03 -7.75
C LEU A 62 -6.53 0.76 -6.62
N TYR A 63 -5.94 1.83 -6.10
CA TYR A 63 -6.55 2.63 -5.05
C TYR A 63 -7.89 3.19 -5.50
N THR A 64 -7.91 3.86 -6.65
CA THR A 64 -9.11 4.53 -7.15
C THR A 64 -10.24 3.54 -7.43
N GLN A 65 -9.92 2.39 -8.01
CA GLN A 65 -10.93 1.45 -8.46
C GLN A 65 -11.41 0.48 -7.38
N LYS A 66 -10.52 0.06 -6.47
CA LYS A 66 -10.81 -1.03 -5.55
C LYS A 66 -10.75 -0.67 -4.07
N ILE A 67 -9.94 0.31 -3.71
CA ILE A 67 -9.70 0.63 -2.30
C ILE A 67 -10.53 1.82 -1.84
N LYS A 68 -10.48 2.92 -2.59
CA LYS A 68 -11.20 4.14 -2.25
C LYS A 68 -12.71 3.92 -2.09
N PRO A 69 -13.38 3.15 -2.98
CA PRO A 69 -14.81 2.89 -2.78
C PRO A 69 -15.14 2.18 -1.47
N GLN A 70 -14.21 1.41 -0.93
CA GLN A 70 -14.39 0.71 0.35
C GLN A 70 -14.01 1.59 1.53
N LYS A 71 -13.47 2.77 1.30
CA LYS A 71 -13.07 3.73 2.36
C LYS A 71 -12.04 3.16 3.32
N ILE A 72 -11.11 2.35 2.81
CA ILE A 72 -10.02 1.81 3.62
C ILE A 72 -8.90 2.85 3.68
N PRO A 73 -8.45 3.26 4.88
CA PRO A 73 -7.33 4.19 5.01
C PRO A 73 -6.09 3.66 4.28
N THR A 74 -5.41 4.52 3.53
CA THR A 74 -4.30 4.13 2.68
C THR A 74 -3.14 5.10 2.78
N ILE A 75 -1.93 4.54 2.88
CA ILE A 75 -0.68 5.28 2.83
C ILE A 75 0.06 4.81 1.59
N PHE A 76 0.46 5.73 0.72
CA PHE A 76 1.24 5.37 -0.47
C PHE A 76 2.73 5.30 -0.15
N LEU A 77 3.40 4.28 -0.71
CA LEU A 77 4.86 4.21 -0.77
C LEU A 77 5.30 4.80 -2.11
N THR A 78 6.23 5.73 -2.08
CA THR A 78 6.68 6.41 -3.29
C THR A 78 8.20 6.52 -3.31
N ALA A 79 8.79 6.60 -4.50
CA ALA A 79 10.20 6.85 -4.64
C ALA A 79 10.54 8.24 -4.08
N LYS A 80 11.72 8.36 -3.47
CA LYS A 80 12.12 9.56 -2.74
C LYS A 80 12.01 10.85 -3.54
N ASP A 81 12.25 10.79 -4.84
CA ASP A 81 12.32 11.97 -5.70
C ASP A 81 11.07 12.17 -6.56
N ASP A 82 9.99 11.44 -6.31
CA ASP A 82 8.81 11.51 -7.16
C ASP A 82 7.74 12.43 -6.57
N GLU A 83 7.97 13.75 -6.68
CA GLU A 83 7.06 14.75 -6.16
C GLU A 83 5.69 14.70 -6.86
N ASP A 84 5.66 14.38 -8.15
CA ASP A 84 4.40 14.29 -8.90
C ASP A 84 3.51 13.18 -8.36
N ASP A 85 4.09 12.04 -8.00
CA ASP A 85 3.35 10.93 -7.41
C ASP A 85 2.80 11.30 -6.04
N ILE A 86 3.57 12.03 -5.24
CA ILE A 86 3.13 12.49 -3.92
C ILE A 86 1.89 13.38 -4.07
N VAL A 87 1.96 14.38 -4.93
CA VAL A 87 0.86 15.31 -5.18
C VAL A 87 -0.36 14.55 -5.68
N LYS A 88 -0.17 13.66 -6.64
CA LYS A 88 -1.26 12.87 -7.20
C LYS A 88 -1.93 11.99 -6.15
N GLY A 89 -1.14 11.35 -5.28
CA GLY A 89 -1.68 10.52 -4.21
C GLY A 89 -2.55 11.31 -3.26
N LEU A 90 -2.11 12.50 -2.85
CA LEU A 90 -2.88 13.35 -1.97
C LEU A 90 -4.15 13.87 -2.65
N GLU A 91 -4.09 14.21 -3.93
CA GLU A 91 -5.26 14.64 -4.71
C GLU A 91 -6.29 13.53 -4.85
N LEU A 92 -5.87 12.27 -4.90
CA LEU A 92 -6.78 11.13 -4.97
C LEU A 92 -7.47 10.84 -3.65
N GLY A 93 -7.02 11.47 -2.57
CA GLY A 93 -7.65 11.32 -1.26
C GLY A 93 -6.97 10.33 -0.32
N ALA A 94 -5.72 9.98 -0.60
CA ALA A 94 -4.94 9.15 0.31
C ALA A 94 -4.74 9.87 1.64
N ASP A 95 -4.63 9.10 2.71
CA ASP A 95 -4.46 9.66 4.05
C ASP A 95 -3.05 10.19 4.28
N ASP A 96 -2.06 9.60 3.63
CA ASP A 96 -0.67 10.02 3.77
C ASP A 96 0.19 9.33 2.71
N TYR A 97 1.48 9.64 2.72
CA TYR A 97 2.47 8.96 1.89
C TYR A 97 3.77 8.80 2.67
N ILE A 98 4.57 7.79 2.28
CA ILE A 98 5.89 7.54 2.84
C ILE A 98 6.86 7.37 1.68
N THR A 99 8.00 8.06 1.73
CA THR A 99 9.03 7.88 0.72
C THR A 99 9.85 6.64 1.03
N LYS A 100 10.20 5.89 -0.01
CA LYS A 100 11.07 4.72 0.13
C LYS A 100 12.48 5.14 0.49
N PRO A 101 13.20 4.32 1.30
CA PRO A 101 14.59 4.59 1.64
C PRO A 101 15.52 4.46 0.45
#